data_6153abff0a3b37f8099ca1386d694649
#
_entry.id   6153abff0a3b37f8099ca1386d694649
#
_cell.length_a   1.000
_cell.length_b   1.000
_cell.length_c   1.000
_cell.angle_alpha   90.00
_cell.angle_beta   90.00
_cell.angle_gamma   90.00
#
_symmetry.space_group_name_H-M   'P 1'
#
loop_
_entity.id
_entity.type
_entity.pdbx_description
1 polymer ?
#
loop_
_entity_poly.entity_id
_entity_poly.type
_entity_poly.pdbx_seq_one_letter_code
_entity_poly.pdbx_strand_id
1 'polypeptide(L)'
;MKEERHYIFNHGQLLLRNNGQTYEIPRKPISAIKNLHLFGEHDNLLLYTSESCANEVELPQGYEWIGLRESFNLLPRPIYIEAGKASEILYFDTHHQYCGICGAHMEWHTPISKRCEVCGEEIWPQLNTAIIVLVHRGDEALLVKAKSFRRNFYGLLAGFVE
;
A
#
# COMPACT_ATOMS: atom_id res chain seq x y z
N MET A 1 24.36 -2.41 11.55
CA MET A 1 23.05 -1.74 11.61
C MET A 1 22.20 -2.35 10.49
N LYS A 2 20.93 -2.68 10.77
CA LYS A 2 20.00 -3.09 9.72
C LYS A 2 19.73 -1.92 8.79
N GLU A 3 19.53 -2.19 7.51
CA GLU A 3 19.03 -1.19 6.56
C GLU A 3 17.55 -0.94 6.81
N GLU A 4 17.07 0.26 6.44
CA GLU A 4 15.67 0.64 6.62
C GLU A 4 15.10 1.18 5.31
N ARG A 5 13.80 0.93 5.08
CA ARG A 5 12.98 1.60 4.07
C ARG A 5 11.72 2.14 4.72
N HIS A 6 11.41 3.39 4.43
CA HIS A 6 10.28 4.11 4.99
C HIS A 6 9.26 4.44 3.91
N TYR A 7 8.17 3.66 3.86
CA TYR A 7 7.05 3.86 2.95
C TYR A 7 6.07 4.84 3.59
N ILE A 8 6.22 6.12 3.26
CA ILE A 8 5.47 7.21 3.87
C ILE A 8 4.39 7.67 2.90
N PHE A 9 3.16 7.73 3.37
CA PHE A 9 2.01 8.13 2.57
C PHE A 9 1.39 9.45 3.06
N ASN A 10 0.79 10.17 2.13
CA ASN A 10 -0.05 11.33 2.40
C ASN A 10 -1.19 11.36 1.36
N HIS A 11 -2.44 11.19 1.80
CA HIS A 11 -3.61 11.14 0.93
C HIS A 11 -3.45 10.20 -0.29
N GLY A 12 -2.89 9.01 -0.07
CA GLY A 12 -2.68 8.00 -1.12
C GLY A 12 -1.49 8.26 -2.04
N GLN A 13 -0.71 9.30 -1.79
CA GLN A 13 0.56 9.57 -2.47
C GLN A 13 1.71 9.02 -1.63
N LEU A 14 2.67 8.38 -2.28
CA LEU A 14 3.89 7.83 -1.70
C LEU A 14 5.01 8.87 -1.76
N LEU A 15 5.73 9.03 -0.66
CA LEU A 15 6.91 9.90 -0.62
C LEU A 15 8.10 9.21 -1.27
N LEU A 16 8.65 9.83 -2.30
CA LEU A 16 9.84 9.37 -2.99
C LEU A 16 10.94 10.43 -2.95
N ARG A 17 12.17 9.96 -2.93
CA ARG A 17 13.35 10.79 -3.13
C ARG A 17 13.78 10.71 -4.58
N ASN A 18 13.87 11.86 -5.23
CA ASN A 18 14.45 12.02 -6.56
C ASN A 18 15.92 12.41 -6.43
N ASN A 19 16.84 11.60 -6.92
CA ASN A 19 18.27 11.88 -6.91
C ASN A 19 18.78 12.48 -8.24
N GLY A 20 17.86 12.86 -9.14
CA GLY A 20 18.15 13.41 -10.47
C GLY A 20 18.30 12.35 -11.57
N GLN A 21 18.35 11.06 -11.25
CA GLN A 21 18.41 9.94 -12.19
C GLN A 21 17.32 8.91 -11.93
N THR A 22 17.03 8.62 -10.66
CA THR A 22 16.09 7.60 -10.23
C THR A 22 15.29 8.08 -9.03
N TYR A 23 14.17 7.39 -8.79
CA TYR A 23 13.36 7.53 -7.59
C TYR A 23 13.67 6.40 -6.61
N GLU A 24 13.72 6.75 -5.33
CA GLU A 24 14.03 5.81 -4.24
C GLU A 24 13.09 6.00 -3.06
N ILE A 25 12.84 4.93 -2.32
CA ILE A 25 12.18 4.99 -1.00
C ILE A 25 13.15 5.60 0.02
N PRO A 26 12.70 6.50 0.91
CA PRO A 26 13.51 7.03 1.99
C PRO A 26 14.13 5.92 2.84
N ARG A 27 15.43 6.02 3.11
CA ARG A 27 16.19 5.04 3.94
C ARG A 27 16.37 5.49 5.39
N LYS A 28 15.83 6.64 5.74
CA LYS A 28 15.89 7.22 7.09
C LYS A 28 14.54 7.84 7.43
N PRO A 29 14.15 7.82 8.70
CA PRO A 29 12.96 8.53 9.12
C PRO A 29 13.09 10.03 8.82
N ILE A 30 11.99 10.63 8.38
CA ILE A 30 11.89 12.08 8.22
C ILE A 30 11.36 12.64 9.53
N SER A 31 12.05 13.59 10.11
CA SER A 31 11.77 14.12 11.47
C SER A 31 10.33 14.64 11.67
N ALA A 32 9.71 15.09 10.60
CA ALA A 32 8.31 15.56 10.62
C ALA A 32 7.29 14.40 10.63
N ILE A 33 7.70 13.16 10.33
CA ILE A 33 6.83 11.99 10.23
C ILE A 33 6.91 11.18 11.53
N LYS A 34 5.76 10.97 12.14
CA LYS A 34 5.60 10.19 13.38
C LYS A 34 4.83 8.90 13.10
N ASN A 35 4.70 8.04 14.11
CA ASN A 35 3.90 6.81 14.06
C ASN A 35 4.34 5.82 12.97
N LEU A 36 5.66 5.58 12.89
CA LEU A 36 6.21 4.54 12.03
C LEU A 36 5.78 3.16 12.53
N HIS A 37 5.17 2.37 11.65
CA HIS A 37 4.81 0.98 11.91
C HIS A 37 5.73 0.03 11.14
N LEU A 38 6.36 -0.92 11.84
CA LEU A 38 7.16 -1.98 11.23
C LEU A 38 6.22 -3.03 10.64
N PHE A 39 6.16 -3.16 9.31
CA PHE A 39 5.28 -4.11 8.62
C PHE A 39 6.02 -5.29 7.96
N GLY A 40 7.32 -5.30 7.99
CA GLY A 40 8.12 -6.39 7.44
C GLY A 40 9.58 -6.33 7.82
N GLU A 41 10.19 -7.50 7.83
CA GLU A 41 11.61 -7.69 8.08
C GLU A 41 12.15 -8.80 7.16
N HIS A 42 13.27 -8.53 6.48
CA HIS A 42 13.95 -9.47 5.61
C HIS A 42 15.45 -9.38 5.87
N ASP A 43 16.08 -10.47 6.34
CA ASP A 43 17.50 -10.54 6.65
C ASP A 43 18.01 -9.31 7.42
N ASN A 44 18.65 -8.37 6.71
CA ASN A 44 19.21 -7.15 7.27
C ASN A 44 18.41 -5.88 6.92
N LEU A 45 17.14 -6.01 6.50
CA LEU A 45 16.28 -4.92 6.05
C LEU A 45 15.00 -4.84 6.88
N LEU A 46 14.68 -3.66 7.41
CA LEU A 46 13.44 -3.33 8.10
C LEU A 46 12.55 -2.45 7.20
N LEU A 47 11.27 -2.82 7.12
CA LEU A 47 10.28 -2.12 6.31
C LEU A 47 9.27 -1.41 7.22
N TYR A 48 9.29 -0.08 7.18
CA TYR A 48 8.37 0.76 7.93
C TYR A 48 7.34 1.43 7.02
N THR A 49 6.13 1.61 7.53
CA THR A 49 5.11 2.43 6.91
C THR A 49 4.59 3.48 7.87
N SER A 50 4.11 4.59 7.34
CA SER A 50 3.46 5.65 8.10
C SER A 50 2.56 6.48 7.19
N GLU A 51 1.46 7.01 7.73
CA GLU A 51 0.67 8.03 7.07
C GLU A 51 0.94 9.39 7.70
N SER A 52 1.25 10.37 6.86
CA SER A 52 1.39 11.75 7.26
C SER A 52 0.02 12.40 7.34
N CYS A 53 -0.36 12.84 8.52
CA CYS A 53 -1.62 13.58 8.75
C CYS A 53 -1.46 15.09 8.56
N ALA A 54 -0.28 15.57 8.23
CA ALA A 54 -0.02 17.00 8.09
C ALA A 54 -0.39 17.48 6.68
N ASN A 55 -1.28 18.46 6.59
CA ASN A 55 -1.64 19.09 5.32
C ASN A 55 -0.46 19.81 4.65
N GLU A 56 0.56 20.17 5.42
CA GLU A 56 1.79 20.80 4.95
C GLU A 56 2.99 20.19 5.70
N VAL A 57 3.56 19.14 5.16
CA VAL A 57 4.87 18.63 5.59
C VAL A 57 5.92 19.35 4.76
N GLU A 58 6.76 20.13 5.40
CA GLU A 58 7.94 20.70 4.75
C GLU A 58 8.89 19.54 4.41
N LEU A 59 8.96 19.21 3.13
CA LEU A 59 9.78 18.12 2.63
C LEU A 59 11.24 18.57 2.46
N PRO A 60 12.20 17.73 2.81
CA PRO A 60 13.60 17.99 2.47
C PRO A 60 13.77 18.09 0.94
N GLN A 61 14.81 18.80 0.50
CA GLN A 61 15.09 18.95 -0.91
C GLN A 61 15.24 17.59 -1.61
N GLY A 62 14.61 17.44 -2.77
CA GLY A 62 14.62 16.24 -3.59
C GLY A 62 13.57 15.20 -3.17
N TYR A 63 12.69 15.51 -2.23
CA TYR A 63 11.55 14.64 -1.90
C TYR A 63 10.27 15.19 -2.52
N GLU A 64 9.42 14.28 -3.01
CA GLU A 64 8.16 14.63 -3.65
C GLU A 64 7.08 13.56 -3.41
N TRP A 65 5.82 13.99 -3.41
CA TRP A 65 4.67 13.10 -3.30
C TRP A 65 4.24 12.60 -4.68
N ILE A 66 4.24 11.29 -4.88
CA ILE A 66 3.90 10.63 -6.15
C ILE A 66 2.74 9.67 -5.91
N GLY A 67 1.73 9.68 -6.78
CA GLY A 67 0.64 8.72 -6.72
C GLY A 67 1.16 7.27 -6.73
N LEU A 68 0.62 6.39 -5.85
CA LEU A 68 1.10 5.00 -5.76
C LEU A 68 1.07 4.29 -7.12
N ARG A 69 0.04 4.50 -7.96
CA ARG A 69 -0.03 3.91 -9.30
C ARG A 69 1.03 4.46 -10.26
N GLU A 70 1.34 5.74 -10.15
CA GLU A 70 2.37 6.38 -10.97
C GLU A 70 3.77 5.89 -10.63
N SER A 71 4.00 5.58 -9.36
CA SER A 71 5.29 5.06 -8.87
C SER A 71 5.66 3.70 -9.47
N PHE A 72 4.71 2.96 -10.09
CA PHE A 72 4.98 1.73 -10.82
C PHE A 72 6.01 1.89 -11.93
N ASN A 73 5.99 3.04 -12.63
CA ASN A 73 6.93 3.33 -13.72
C ASN A 73 8.27 3.93 -13.23
N LEU A 74 8.35 4.27 -11.94
CA LEU A 74 9.50 4.97 -11.35
C LEU A 74 10.34 4.07 -10.44
N LEU A 75 9.72 3.03 -9.88
CA LEU A 75 10.35 2.13 -8.93
C LEU A 75 10.60 0.74 -9.53
N PRO A 76 11.67 0.05 -9.11
CA PRO A 76 11.81 -1.38 -9.39
C PRO A 76 10.60 -2.16 -8.89
N ARG A 77 10.17 -3.16 -9.66
CA ARG A 77 8.97 -3.96 -9.34
C ARG A 77 8.89 -4.50 -7.90
N PRO A 78 9.97 -5.07 -7.31
CA PRO A 78 9.93 -5.52 -5.92
C PRO A 78 9.62 -4.39 -4.94
N ILE A 79 10.21 -3.22 -5.14
CA ILE A 79 10.00 -2.03 -4.29
C ILE A 79 8.56 -1.51 -4.43
N TYR A 80 8.02 -1.53 -5.64
CA TYR A 80 6.62 -1.17 -5.88
C TYR A 80 5.64 -2.12 -5.15
N ILE A 81 5.94 -3.44 -5.15
CA ILE A 81 5.14 -4.43 -4.41
C ILE A 81 5.20 -4.18 -2.89
N GLU A 82 6.38 -3.86 -2.36
CA GLU A 82 6.53 -3.46 -0.95
C GLU A 82 5.70 -2.20 -0.65
N ALA A 83 5.70 -1.20 -1.54
CA ALA A 83 4.89 0.00 -1.40
C ALA A 83 3.38 -0.30 -1.41
N GLY A 84 2.93 -1.23 -2.24
CA GLY A 84 1.56 -1.72 -2.26
C GLY A 84 1.17 -2.36 -0.92
N LYS A 85 2.01 -3.25 -0.38
CA LYS A 85 1.81 -3.87 0.93
C LYS A 85 1.78 -2.84 2.05
N ALA A 86 2.68 -1.86 2.02
CA ALA A 86 2.72 -0.78 3.00
C ALA A 86 1.42 0.05 3.02
N SER A 87 0.88 0.37 1.84
CA SER A 87 -0.41 1.06 1.69
C SER A 87 -1.57 0.23 2.21
N GLU A 88 -1.56 -1.08 1.96
CA GLU A 88 -2.59 -2.01 2.46
C GLU A 88 -2.60 -2.09 3.99
N ILE A 89 -1.43 -2.13 4.62
CA ILE A 89 -1.29 -2.13 6.09
C ILE A 89 -1.86 -0.84 6.71
N LEU A 90 -1.62 0.32 6.10
CA LEU A 90 -2.22 1.59 6.56
C LEU A 90 -3.74 1.60 6.38
N TYR A 91 -4.22 1.11 5.25
CA TYR A 91 -5.66 0.95 5.03
C TYR A 91 -6.29 0.03 6.07
N PHE A 92 -5.67 -1.13 6.34
CA PHE A 92 -6.10 -2.07 7.36
C PHE A 92 -6.11 -1.41 8.74
N ASP A 93 -5.06 -0.69 9.13
CA ASP A 93 -4.99 0.01 10.40
C ASP A 93 -6.15 1.00 10.56
N THR A 94 -6.37 1.84 9.57
CA THR A 94 -7.40 2.89 9.60
C THR A 94 -8.82 2.32 9.71
N HIS A 95 -9.10 1.18 9.06
CA HIS A 95 -10.44 0.60 8.98
C HIS A 95 -10.75 -0.44 10.08
N HIS A 96 -9.73 -0.86 10.84
CA HIS A 96 -9.89 -1.87 11.88
C HIS A 96 -9.39 -1.36 13.23
N GLN A 97 -9.92 -0.21 13.65
CA GLN A 97 -9.61 0.39 14.95
C GLN A 97 -10.38 -0.26 16.11
N TYR A 98 -11.53 -0.90 15.81
CA TYR A 98 -12.41 -1.50 16.80
C TYR A 98 -12.75 -2.94 16.43
N CYS A 99 -12.88 -3.78 17.46
CA CYS A 99 -13.23 -5.19 17.33
C CYS A 99 -14.67 -5.36 16.83
N GLY A 100 -14.85 -6.12 15.75
CA GLY A 100 -16.18 -6.41 15.19
C GLY A 100 -17.06 -7.29 16.08
N ILE A 101 -16.50 -7.95 17.12
CA ILE A 101 -17.23 -8.82 18.04
C ILE A 101 -17.68 -8.06 19.28
N CYS A 102 -16.79 -7.35 19.97
CA CYS A 102 -17.08 -6.72 21.26
C CYS A 102 -17.00 -5.19 21.28
N GLY A 103 -16.59 -4.57 20.18
CA GLY A 103 -16.47 -3.11 20.04
C GLY A 103 -15.27 -2.47 20.74
N ALA A 104 -14.41 -3.25 21.41
CA ALA A 104 -13.21 -2.74 22.07
C ALA A 104 -12.14 -2.34 21.06
N HIS A 105 -11.20 -1.48 21.47
CA HIS A 105 -10.10 -1.07 20.62
C HIS A 105 -9.20 -2.25 20.22
N MET A 106 -8.66 -2.21 18.99
CA MET A 106 -7.76 -3.23 18.44
C MET A 106 -6.32 -2.71 18.45
N GLU A 107 -5.42 -3.52 18.98
CA GLU A 107 -3.99 -3.19 19.02
C GLU A 107 -3.17 -4.07 18.07
N TRP A 108 -2.04 -3.58 17.62
CA TRP A 108 -1.10 -4.37 16.85
C TRP A 108 -0.57 -5.54 17.67
N HIS A 109 -0.77 -6.77 17.19
CA HIS A 109 -0.26 -8.00 17.81
C HIS A 109 0.99 -8.51 17.10
N THR A 110 1.01 -8.44 15.78
CA THR A 110 2.16 -8.74 14.93
C THR A 110 2.39 -7.57 13.96
N PRO A 111 3.46 -7.57 13.15
CA PRO A 111 3.64 -6.56 12.11
C PRO A 111 2.49 -6.43 11.11
N ILE A 112 1.60 -7.43 11.03
CA ILE A 112 0.50 -7.48 10.04
C ILE A 112 -0.85 -7.91 10.63
N SER A 113 -0.97 -8.10 11.96
CA SER A 113 -2.25 -8.45 12.57
C SER A 113 -2.57 -7.54 13.75
N LYS A 114 -3.87 -7.35 13.99
CA LYS A 114 -4.39 -6.70 15.18
C LYS A 114 -5.14 -7.68 16.06
N ARG A 115 -5.06 -7.50 17.38
CA ARG A 115 -5.75 -8.32 18.35
C ARG A 115 -6.54 -7.46 19.33
N CYS A 116 -7.73 -7.93 19.67
CA CYS A 116 -8.57 -7.35 20.70
C CYS A 116 -8.08 -7.79 22.07
N GLU A 117 -7.72 -6.85 22.94
CA GLU A 117 -7.27 -7.16 24.32
C GLU A 117 -8.41 -7.66 25.22
N VAL A 118 -9.68 -7.39 24.86
CA VAL A 118 -10.85 -7.76 25.67
C VAL A 118 -11.35 -9.17 25.35
N CYS A 119 -11.58 -9.50 24.07
CA CYS A 119 -12.15 -10.80 23.68
C CYS A 119 -11.15 -11.75 23.01
N GLY A 120 -9.92 -11.28 22.70
CA GLY A 120 -8.88 -12.09 22.08
C GLY A 120 -9.02 -12.28 20.57
N GLU A 121 -10.04 -11.69 19.93
CA GLU A 121 -10.21 -11.76 18.47
C GLU A 121 -8.97 -11.21 17.76
N GLU A 122 -8.44 -11.95 16.80
CA GLU A 122 -7.31 -11.54 15.99
C GLU A 122 -7.70 -11.49 14.52
N ILE A 123 -7.32 -10.41 13.86
CA ILE A 123 -7.64 -10.16 12.45
C ILE A 123 -6.41 -9.77 11.64
N TRP A 124 -6.47 -10.06 10.34
CA TRP A 124 -5.43 -9.77 9.34
C TRP A 124 -6.02 -8.97 8.18
N PRO A 125 -5.19 -8.27 7.38
CA PRO A 125 -5.65 -7.68 6.13
C PRO A 125 -6.35 -8.70 5.24
N GLN A 126 -7.51 -8.34 4.70
CA GLN A 126 -8.28 -9.20 3.80
C GLN A 126 -7.83 -8.99 2.36
N LEU A 127 -7.47 -10.08 1.69
CA LEU A 127 -7.15 -10.09 0.26
C LEU A 127 -8.41 -10.44 -0.55
N ASN A 128 -8.91 -9.47 -1.31
CA ASN A 128 -10.02 -9.68 -2.23
C ASN A 128 -9.47 -10.20 -3.57
N THR A 129 -9.55 -11.49 -3.79
CA THR A 129 -9.06 -12.13 -5.02
C THR A 129 -9.95 -11.74 -6.19
N ALA A 130 -9.34 -11.30 -7.29
CA ALA A 130 -10.02 -11.06 -8.56
C ALA A 130 -9.46 -11.96 -9.65
N ILE A 131 -10.31 -12.35 -10.59
CA ILE A 131 -9.91 -13.09 -11.80
C ILE A 131 -10.02 -12.18 -13.02
N ILE A 132 -9.15 -12.40 -13.99
CA ILE A 132 -9.24 -11.81 -15.33
C ILE A 132 -9.26 -12.98 -16.32
N VAL A 133 -10.26 -13.01 -17.21
CA VAL A 133 -10.48 -14.08 -18.14
C VAL A 133 -10.32 -13.59 -19.57
N LEU A 134 -9.45 -14.25 -20.33
CA LEU A 134 -9.39 -14.08 -21.78
C LEU A 134 -10.30 -15.12 -22.43
N VAL A 135 -11.41 -14.68 -23.00
CA VAL A 135 -12.27 -15.51 -23.83
C VAL A 135 -11.83 -15.34 -25.29
N HIS A 136 -11.49 -16.43 -25.96
CA HIS A 136 -11.04 -16.35 -27.35
C HIS A 136 -11.67 -17.44 -28.22
N ARG A 137 -11.71 -17.18 -29.52
CA ARG A 137 -12.14 -18.13 -30.57
C ARG A 137 -11.15 -18.03 -31.74
N GLY A 138 -10.26 -19.01 -31.86
CA GLY A 138 -9.11 -18.91 -32.77
C GLY A 138 -8.25 -17.68 -32.43
N ASP A 139 -8.07 -16.80 -33.40
CA ASP A 139 -7.27 -15.57 -33.25
C ASP A 139 -8.09 -14.34 -32.79
N GLU A 140 -9.39 -14.51 -32.53
CA GLU A 140 -10.28 -13.47 -32.06
C GLU A 140 -10.35 -13.48 -30.51
N ALA A 141 -10.32 -12.30 -29.87
CA ALA A 141 -10.50 -12.13 -28.43
C ALA A 141 -11.78 -11.35 -28.11
N LEU A 142 -12.55 -11.80 -27.12
CA LEU A 142 -13.69 -11.06 -26.60
C LEU A 142 -13.20 -9.95 -25.68
N LEU A 143 -13.47 -8.71 -26.08
CA LEU A 143 -13.19 -7.53 -25.28
C LEU A 143 -14.49 -6.86 -24.86
N VAL A 144 -14.48 -6.28 -23.66
CA VAL A 144 -15.62 -5.54 -23.12
C VAL A 144 -15.29 -4.06 -22.95
N LYS A 145 -16.30 -3.23 -23.13
CA LYS A 145 -16.24 -1.80 -22.83
C LYS A 145 -17.27 -1.48 -21.76
N ALA A 146 -16.80 -1.22 -20.54
CA ALA A 146 -17.69 -0.81 -19.46
C ALA A 146 -18.17 0.64 -19.67
N LYS A 147 -19.44 0.92 -19.33
CA LYS A 147 -20.02 2.28 -19.40
C LYS A 147 -19.27 3.28 -18.52
N SER A 148 -18.62 2.80 -17.46
CA SER A 148 -17.82 3.60 -16.51
C SER A 148 -16.44 3.99 -17.04
N PHE A 149 -15.98 3.42 -18.15
CA PHE A 149 -14.67 3.76 -18.70
C PHE A 149 -14.69 5.18 -19.29
N ARG A 150 -13.90 6.07 -18.69
CA ARG A 150 -13.79 7.47 -19.12
C ARG A 150 -13.11 7.66 -20.46
N ARG A 151 -12.29 6.67 -20.89
CA ARG A 151 -11.57 6.68 -22.16
C ARG A 151 -12.10 5.59 -23.08
N ASN A 152 -11.85 5.75 -24.38
CA ASN A 152 -12.29 4.79 -25.39
C ASN A 152 -11.30 3.61 -25.48
N PHE A 153 -11.28 2.77 -24.44
CA PHE A 153 -10.51 1.53 -24.43
C PHE A 153 -11.38 0.34 -24.04
N TYR A 154 -10.89 -0.85 -24.35
CA TYR A 154 -11.53 -2.12 -24.09
C TYR A 154 -10.68 -2.92 -23.11
N GLY A 155 -11.31 -3.77 -22.32
CA GLY A 155 -10.65 -4.64 -21.35
C GLY A 155 -11.10 -6.09 -21.47
N LEU A 156 -10.43 -6.97 -20.76
CA LEU A 156 -10.86 -8.35 -20.57
C LEU A 156 -11.99 -8.43 -19.54
N LEU A 157 -12.69 -9.55 -19.48
CA LEU A 157 -13.64 -9.84 -18.42
C LEU A 157 -12.89 -10.01 -17.09
N ALA A 158 -13.29 -9.27 -16.07
CA ALA A 158 -12.72 -9.32 -14.74
C ALA A 158 -13.81 -9.22 -13.69
N GLY A 159 -13.60 -9.87 -12.54
CA GLY A 159 -14.49 -9.83 -11.39
C GLY A 159 -13.84 -10.36 -10.13
N PHE A 160 -14.41 -10.02 -8.98
CA PHE A 160 -14.01 -10.61 -7.72
C PHE A 160 -14.49 -12.05 -7.61
N VAL A 161 -13.75 -12.85 -6.87
CA VAL A 161 -14.16 -14.21 -6.48
C VAL A 161 -14.99 -14.08 -5.20
N GLU A 162 -16.25 -14.50 -5.27
CA GLU A 162 -17.17 -14.55 -4.13
C GLU A 162 -17.25 -15.98 -3.56
#